data_f910b849316db2bddc3f5e54010a887b
#
_entry.id   f910b849316db2bddc3f5e54010a887b
#
_cell.length_a   1.000
_cell.length_b   1.000
_cell.length_c   1.000
_cell.angle_alpha   90.00
_cell.angle_beta   90.00
_cell.angle_gamma   90.00
#
_symmetry.space_group_name_H-M   'P 1'
#
loop_
_entity.id
_entity.type
_entity.pdbx_description
1 polymer ?
#
loop_
_entity_poly.entity_id
_entity_poly.type
_entity_poly.pdbx_seq_one_letter_code
_entity_poly.pdbx_strand_id
1 'polypeptide(L)'
;MPLAGSLHTMDLFSRFFRENQEKFLAFAYSYTRSWAEAEDILMESMISLWECRDRWEEDKGLHSLLLTIIKNKALNYLEREQTRLRIEQDLHSHRQRELDLRIATLKDCEPDKIFSTEIQHIVNKALEKMPPQSREIFMLSRYSNLPNKRIAEQLNVSLKTVEFHITKALRILRVELKDYLTSILL
;
A
#
# COMPACT_ATOMS: atom_id res chain seq x y z
N MET A 1 -25.31 -30.73 -10.91
CA MET A 1 -25.61 -29.32 -11.23
C MET A 1 -24.73 -28.39 -10.38
N PRO A 2 -23.62 -27.87 -10.89
CA PRO A 2 -22.79 -26.90 -10.16
C PRO A 2 -22.69 -25.52 -10.82
N LEU A 3 -23.57 -25.15 -11.79
CA LEU A 3 -23.40 -23.92 -12.56
C LEU A 3 -23.90 -22.63 -11.87
N ALA A 4 -24.86 -22.72 -10.96
CA ALA A 4 -25.41 -21.53 -10.31
C ALA A 4 -24.44 -20.91 -9.28
N GLY A 5 -23.72 -21.72 -8.51
CA GLY A 5 -22.72 -21.24 -7.54
C GLY A 5 -21.51 -20.59 -8.22
N SER A 6 -21.09 -21.10 -9.37
CA SER A 6 -19.94 -20.57 -10.13
C SER A 6 -20.20 -19.20 -10.73
N LEU A 7 -21.42 -18.94 -11.23
CA LEU A 7 -21.80 -17.64 -11.79
C LEU A 7 -21.88 -16.57 -10.69
N HIS A 8 -22.47 -16.91 -9.55
CA HIS A 8 -22.56 -16.00 -8.39
C HIS A 8 -21.16 -15.60 -7.88
N THR A 9 -20.24 -16.57 -7.80
CA THR A 9 -18.85 -16.32 -7.36
C THR A 9 -18.10 -15.45 -8.37
N MET A 10 -18.34 -15.62 -9.68
CA MET A 10 -17.73 -14.80 -10.72
C MET A 10 -18.24 -13.35 -10.68
N ASP A 11 -19.54 -13.15 -10.48
CA ASP A 11 -20.13 -11.81 -10.35
C ASP A 11 -19.63 -11.09 -9.10
N LEU A 12 -19.54 -11.80 -7.98
CA LEU A 12 -18.97 -11.30 -6.73
C LEU A 12 -17.51 -10.84 -6.93
N PHE A 13 -16.70 -11.70 -7.53
CA PHE A 13 -15.29 -11.41 -7.82
C PHE A 13 -15.13 -10.20 -8.75
N SER A 14 -15.93 -10.15 -9.84
CA SER A 14 -15.87 -9.06 -10.81
C SER A 14 -16.27 -7.72 -10.20
N ARG A 15 -17.30 -7.71 -9.34
CA ARG A 15 -17.73 -6.54 -8.60
C ARG A 15 -16.66 -6.11 -7.60
N PHE A 16 -16.17 -7.05 -6.79
CA PHE A 16 -15.11 -6.81 -5.81
C PHE A 16 -13.87 -6.18 -6.45
N PHE A 17 -13.41 -6.73 -7.58
CA PHE A 17 -12.27 -6.19 -8.32
C PHE A 17 -12.54 -4.76 -8.80
N ARG A 18 -13.66 -4.53 -9.49
CA ARG A 18 -14.01 -3.23 -10.06
C ARG A 18 -14.08 -2.12 -9.01
N GLU A 19 -14.61 -2.44 -7.83
CA GLU A 19 -14.79 -1.47 -6.75
C GLU A 19 -13.50 -1.15 -5.98
N ASN A 20 -12.50 -2.04 -6.05
CA ASN A 20 -11.34 -1.95 -5.17
C ASN A 20 -9.98 -1.94 -5.87
N GLN A 21 -9.92 -2.19 -7.20
CA GLN A 21 -8.65 -2.32 -7.94
C GLN A 21 -7.70 -1.12 -7.74
N GLU A 22 -8.22 0.10 -7.75
CA GLU A 22 -7.41 1.31 -7.58
C GLU A 22 -6.74 1.37 -6.21
N LYS A 23 -7.45 0.96 -5.16
CA LYS A 23 -6.93 0.93 -3.78
C LYS A 23 -5.81 -0.10 -3.64
N PHE A 24 -6.01 -1.28 -4.20
CA PHE A 24 -5.00 -2.34 -4.17
C PHE A 24 -3.79 -2.02 -5.04
N LEU A 25 -4.02 -1.41 -6.19
CA LEU A 25 -2.94 -0.93 -7.06
C LEU A 25 -2.12 0.16 -6.35
N ALA A 26 -2.79 1.13 -5.71
CA ALA A 26 -2.15 2.17 -4.93
C ALA A 26 -1.33 1.58 -3.76
N PHE A 27 -1.85 0.55 -3.09
CA PHE A 27 -1.12 -0.16 -2.04
C PHE A 27 0.15 -0.82 -2.59
N ALA A 28 0.06 -1.60 -3.66
CA ALA A 28 1.22 -2.23 -4.29
C ALA A 28 2.25 -1.18 -4.75
N TYR A 29 1.81 -0.11 -5.42
CA TYR A 29 2.66 0.98 -5.88
C TYR A 29 3.37 1.70 -4.74
N SER A 30 2.72 1.87 -3.59
CA SER A 30 3.31 2.55 -2.43
C SER A 30 4.64 1.92 -1.98
N TYR A 31 4.82 0.63 -2.23
CA TYR A 31 6.03 -0.13 -1.90
C TYR A 31 6.94 -0.36 -3.11
N THR A 32 6.40 -0.74 -4.26
CA THR A 32 7.20 -1.02 -5.47
C THR A 32 7.81 0.23 -6.09
N ARG A 33 7.08 1.35 -6.04
CA ARG A 33 7.44 2.61 -6.74
C ARG A 33 7.55 2.44 -8.26
N SER A 34 6.99 1.38 -8.79
CA SER A 34 6.90 1.08 -10.22
C SER A 34 5.46 0.68 -10.54
N TRP A 35 4.85 1.36 -11.50
CA TRP A 35 3.48 1.05 -11.94
C TRP A 35 3.41 -0.33 -12.57
N ALA A 36 4.35 -0.67 -13.45
CA ALA A 36 4.41 -1.98 -14.09
C ALA A 36 4.44 -3.12 -13.06
N GLU A 37 5.35 -3.01 -12.08
CA GLU A 37 5.47 -4.01 -11.01
C GLU A 37 4.23 -4.06 -10.10
N ALA A 38 3.61 -2.90 -9.83
CA ALA A 38 2.40 -2.85 -9.03
C ALA A 38 1.21 -3.51 -9.75
N GLU A 39 1.08 -3.30 -11.06
CA GLU A 39 0.07 -3.93 -11.90
C GLU A 39 0.30 -5.45 -11.98
N ASP A 40 1.53 -5.90 -12.22
CA ASP A 40 1.89 -7.31 -12.27
C ASP A 40 1.57 -8.01 -10.93
N ILE A 41 1.99 -7.40 -9.80
CA ILE A 41 1.70 -7.91 -8.47
C ILE A 41 0.19 -7.98 -8.22
N LEU A 42 -0.57 -6.96 -8.60
CA LEU A 42 -2.02 -6.95 -8.43
C LEU A 42 -2.66 -8.07 -9.25
N MET A 43 -2.32 -8.20 -10.54
CA MET A 43 -2.88 -9.22 -11.41
C MET A 43 -2.57 -10.63 -10.91
N GLU A 44 -1.33 -10.92 -10.55
CA GLU A 44 -0.95 -12.20 -9.96
C GLU A 44 -1.67 -12.47 -8.63
N SER A 45 -1.90 -11.42 -7.82
CA SER A 45 -2.61 -11.56 -6.54
C SER A 45 -4.09 -11.86 -6.76
N MET A 46 -4.70 -11.28 -7.78
CA MET A 46 -6.08 -11.57 -8.18
C MET A 46 -6.24 -13.02 -8.67
N ILE A 47 -5.27 -13.53 -9.44
CA ILE A 47 -5.24 -14.94 -9.87
C ILE A 47 -5.16 -15.84 -8.63
N SER A 48 -4.23 -15.56 -7.71
CA SER A 48 -4.07 -16.33 -6.47
C SER A 48 -5.32 -16.29 -5.59
N LEU A 49 -6.00 -15.14 -5.52
CA LEU A 49 -7.26 -15.00 -4.82
C LEU A 49 -8.34 -15.87 -5.47
N TRP A 50 -8.44 -15.84 -6.80
CA TRP A 50 -9.40 -16.67 -7.54
C TRP A 50 -9.16 -18.18 -7.37
N GLU A 51 -7.91 -18.61 -7.33
CA GLU A 51 -7.53 -20.01 -7.12
C GLU A 51 -8.01 -20.55 -5.76
N CYS A 52 -8.11 -19.69 -4.73
CA CYS A 52 -8.61 -20.10 -3.42
C CYS A 52 -10.10 -19.80 -3.18
N ARG A 53 -10.88 -19.49 -4.24
CA ARG A 53 -12.30 -19.12 -4.17
C ARG A 53 -13.21 -20.11 -3.43
N ASP A 54 -12.86 -21.38 -3.45
CA ASP A 54 -13.65 -22.43 -2.77
C ASP A 54 -13.63 -22.31 -1.23
N ARG A 55 -12.74 -21.42 -0.70
CA ARG A 55 -12.59 -21.14 0.72
C ARG A 55 -13.22 -19.81 1.13
N TRP A 56 -13.86 -19.11 0.19
CA TRP A 56 -14.47 -17.81 0.50
C TRP A 56 -15.75 -18.02 1.30
N GLU A 57 -15.80 -17.41 2.48
CA GLU A 57 -17.01 -17.25 3.25
C GLU A 57 -17.58 -15.87 2.94
N GLU A 58 -18.72 -15.80 2.26
CA GLU A 58 -19.54 -14.65 1.94
C GLU A 58 -18.89 -13.27 2.25
N ASP A 59 -18.14 -12.67 1.32
CA ASP A 59 -17.57 -11.30 1.35
C ASP A 59 -16.67 -10.96 2.57
N LYS A 60 -16.65 -11.79 3.59
CA LYS A 60 -15.89 -11.56 4.82
C LYS A 60 -14.42 -11.90 4.61
N GLY A 61 -13.58 -10.86 4.69
CA GLY A 61 -12.14 -11.03 4.69
C GLY A 61 -11.47 -11.05 3.31
N LEU A 62 -12.19 -10.91 2.19
CA LEU A 62 -11.57 -10.88 0.86
C LEU A 62 -10.57 -9.72 0.71
N HIS A 63 -10.88 -8.55 1.25
CA HIS A 63 -9.98 -7.40 1.24
C HIS A 63 -8.67 -7.70 1.98
N SER A 64 -8.78 -8.26 3.18
CA SER A 64 -7.64 -8.62 3.99
C SER A 64 -6.81 -9.73 3.36
N LEU A 65 -7.48 -10.75 2.83
CA LEU A 65 -6.82 -11.85 2.13
C LEU A 65 -6.06 -11.35 0.89
N LEU A 66 -6.68 -10.52 0.06
CA LEU A 66 -6.03 -9.97 -1.13
C LEU A 66 -4.85 -9.07 -0.75
N LEU A 67 -5.01 -8.21 0.27
CA LEU A 67 -3.89 -7.39 0.75
C LEU A 67 -2.74 -8.25 1.28
N THR A 68 -3.03 -9.35 1.96
CA THR A 68 -2.01 -10.27 2.44
C THR A 68 -1.24 -10.89 1.27
N ILE A 69 -1.95 -11.27 0.21
CA ILE A 69 -1.32 -11.82 -1.01
C ILE A 69 -0.45 -10.74 -1.68
N ILE A 70 -0.96 -9.52 -1.86
CA ILE A 70 -0.22 -8.39 -2.44
C ILE A 70 1.00 -8.06 -1.59
N LYS A 71 0.84 -7.98 -0.25
CA LYS A 71 1.94 -7.75 0.69
C LYS A 71 3.08 -8.75 0.47
N ASN A 72 2.75 -10.04 0.43
CA ASN A 72 3.76 -11.09 0.30
C ASN A 72 4.48 -11.03 -1.05
N LYS A 73 3.73 -10.76 -2.15
CA LYS A 73 4.35 -10.60 -3.48
C LYS A 73 5.22 -9.35 -3.57
N ALA A 74 4.75 -8.22 -3.04
CA ALA A 74 5.52 -6.98 -2.99
C ALA A 74 6.80 -7.14 -2.14
N LEU A 75 6.71 -7.85 -1.02
CA LEU A 75 7.88 -8.16 -0.19
C LEU A 75 8.91 -8.97 -0.96
N ASN A 76 8.48 -10.04 -1.64
CA ASN A 76 9.37 -10.86 -2.48
C ASN A 76 10.04 -10.02 -3.59
N TYR A 77 9.30 -9.10 -4.21
CA TYR A 77 9.86 -8.18 -5.20
C TYR A 77 10.95 -7.29 -4.58
N LEU A 78 10.67 -6.65 -3.45
CA LEU A 78 11.63 -5.78 -2.77
C LEU A 78 12.90 -6.52 -2.30
N GLU A 79 12.77 -7.74 -1.82
CA GLU A 79 13.91 -8.57 -1.40
C GLU A 79 14.79 -8.99 -2.60
N ARG A 80 14.17 -9.24 -3.77
CA ARG A 80 14.92 -9.46 -5.02
C ARG A 80 15.66 -8.20 -5.47
N GLU A 81 15.02 -7.03 -5.41
CA GLU A 81 15.67 -5.74 -5.71
C GLU A 81 16.84 -5.46 -4.76
N GLN A 82 16.66 -5.75 -3.46
CA GLN A 82 17.74 -5.62 -2.47
C GLN A 82 18.93 -6.51 -2.82
N THR A 83 18.68 -7.75 -3.22
CA THR A 83 19.73 -8.69 -3.62
C THR A 83 20.43 -8.20 -4.90
N ARG A 84 19.68 -7.69 -5.88
CA ARG A 84 20.23 -7.11 -7.10
C ARG A 84 21.17 -5.94 -6.82
N LEU A 85 20.72 -4.99 -5.99
CA LEU A 85 21.55 -3.84 -5.61
C LEU A 85 22.85 -4.25 -4.88
N ARG A 86 22.81 -5.29 -4.06
CA ARG A 86 24.03 -5.82 -3.39
C ARG A 86 25.02 -6.43 -4.38
N ILE A 87 24.53 -7.10 -5.43
CA ILE A 87 25.37 -7.71 -6.46
C ILE A 87 26.00 -6.65 -7.36
N GLU A 88 25.24 -5.60 -7.70
CA GLU A 88 25.69 -4.50 -8.55
C GLU A 88 26.75 -3.60 -7.86
N GLN A 89 27.11 -3.88 -6.60
CA GLN A 89 28.04 -3.09 -5.77
C GLN A 89 27.76 -1.59 -5.78
N ASP A 90 26.48 -1.24 -5.98
CA ASP A 90 26.06 0.15 -6.11
C ASP A 90 26.16 0.82 -4.74
N LEU A 91 27.22 1.62 -4.55
CA LEU A 91 27.60 2.35 -3.33
C LEU A 91 26.57 3.42 -2.91
N HIS A 92 25.35 3.35 -3.40
CA HIS A 92 24.30 4.30 -3.05
C HIS A 92 23.62 3.93 -1.73
N SER A 93 24.31 4.24 -0.64
CA SER A 93 23.83 4.05 0.74
C SER A 93 22.41 4.63 0.99
N HIS A 94 21.97 5.61 0.22
CA HIS A 94 20.65 6.20 0.32
C HIS A 94 19.57 5.27 -0.27
N ARG A 95 19.81 4.72 -1.45
CA ARG A 95 18.88 3.82 -2.15
C ARG A 95 18.67 2.52 -1.39
N GLN A 96 19.76 2.00 -0.82
CA GLN A 96 19.71 0.82 0.05
C GLN A 96 18.89 1.08 1.31
N ARG A 97 19.11 2.21 2.00
CA ARG A 97 18.34 2.56 3.22
C ARG A 97 16.85 2.77 2.93
N GLU A 98 16.52 3.40 1.79
CA GLU A 98 15.12 3.56 1.39
C GLU A 98 14.45 2.21 1.15
N LEU A 99 15.14 1.28 0.51
CA LEU A 99 14.65 -0.07 0.24
C LEU A 99 14.48 -0.87 1.54
N ASP A 100 15.47 -0.81 2.44
CA ASP A 100 15.42 -1.46 3.75
C ASP A 100 14.23 -0.94 4.57
N LEU A 101 13.96 0.37 4.54
CA LEU A 101 12.81 0.98 5.22
C LEU A 101 11.48 0.50 4.61
N ARG A 102 11.38 0.39 3.29
CA ARG A 102 10.17 -0.12 2.63
C ARG A 102 9.91 -1.56 3.00
N ILE A 103 10.95 -2.40 3.01
CA ILE A 103 10.85 -3.80 3.43
C ILE A 103 10.39 -3.90 4.88
N ALA A 104 11.01 -3.17 5.80
CA ALA A 104 10.64 -3.17 7.21
C ALA A 104 9.18 -2.72 7.41
N THR A 105 8.80 -1.60 6.80
CA THR A 105 7.42 -1.09 6.88
C THR A 105 6.40 -2.07 6.33
N LEU A 106 6.72 -2.79 5.24
CA LEU A 106 5.81 -3.76 4.65
C LEU A 106 5.72 -5.04 5.50
N LYS A 107 6.83 -5.47 6.14
CA LYS A 107 6.82 -6.61 7.08
C LYS A 107 5.90 -6.33 8.26
N ASP A 108 5.94 -5.13 8.82
CA ASP A 108 5.12 -4.72 9.97
C ASP A 108 3.67 -4.37 9.59
N CYS A 109 3.36 -4.35 8.30
CA CYS A 109 2.00 -4.08 7.83
C CYS A 109 1.07 -5.25 8.16
N GLU A 110 -0.04 -4.97 8.86
CA GLU A 110 -1.09 -5.95 9.15
C GLU A 110 -2.32 -5.66 8.27
N PRO A 111 -2.56 -6.47 7.23
CA PRO A 111 -3.64 -6.24 6.26
C PRO A 111 -5.03 -6.15 6.85
N ASP A 112 -5.32 -6.95 7.88
CA ASP A 112 -6.63 -6.99 8.54
C ASP A 112 -7.01 -5.67 9.19
N LYS A 113 -6.01 -4.88 9.55
CA LYS A 113 -6.20 -3.59 10.24
C LYS A 113 -6.34 -2.41 9.29
N ILE A 114 -5.88 -2.54 8.04
CA ILE A 114 -5.87 -1.41 7.08
C ILE A 114 -7.28 -0.97 6.67
N PHE A 115 -8.25 -1.88 6.68
CA PHE A 115 -9.64 -1.62 6.28
C PHE A 115 -10.60 -1.36 7.44
N SER A 116 -10.14 -1.34 8.70
CA SER A 116 -11.05 -1.01 9.78
C SER A 116 -11.54 0.45 9.62
N THR A 117 -12.84 0.66 9.75
CA THR A 117 -13.46 2.00 9.71
C THR A 117 -12.85 2.93 10.75
N GLU A 118 -12.39 2.38 11.85
CA GLU A 118 -11.73 3.08 12.93
C GLU A 118 -10.38 3.66 12.50
N ILE A 119 -9.53 2.87 11.82
CA ILE A 119 -8.27 3.38 11.24
C ILE A 119 -8.54 4.48 10.23
N GLN A 120 -9.52 4.31 9.35
CA GLN A 120 -9.88 5.34 8.38
C GLN A 120 -10.29 6.65 9.07
N HIS A 121 -11.05 6.54 10.15
CA HIS A 121 -11.43 7.72 10.95
C HIS A 121 -10.20 8.39 11.58
N ILE A 122 -9.29 7.62 12.17
CA ILE A 122 -8.04 8.14 12.77
C ILE A 122 -7.17 8.81 11.72
N VAL A 123 -7.00 8.18 10.55
CA VAL A 123 -6.23 8.74 9.43
C VAL A 123 -6.82 10.05 8.95
N ASN A 124 -8.15 10.12 8.75
CA ASN A 124 -8.82 11.35 8.33
C ASN A 124 -8.62 12.48 9.36
N LYS A 125 -8.78 12.18 10.65
CA LYS A 125 -8.53 13.12 11.74
C LYS A 125 -7.07 13.58 11.78
N ALA A 126 -6.13 12.69 11.51
CA ALA A 126 -4.71 13.05 11.41
C ALA A 126 -4.44 13.96 10.21
N LEU A 127 -5.06 13.71 9.07
CA LEU A 127 -4.96 14.57 7.88
C LEU A 127 -5.50 15.97 8.12
N GLU A 128 -6.60 16.11 8.89
CA GLU A 128 -7.16 17.41 9.28
C GLU A 128 -6.20 18.23 10.15
N LYS A 129 -5.44 17.56 11.02
CA LYS A 129 -4.42 18.19 11.89
C LYS A 129 -3.13 18.56 11.15
N MET A 130 -2.93 18.09 9.92
CA MET A 130 -1.72 18.42 9.17
C MET A 130 -1.72 19.87 8.68
N PRO A 131 -0.56 20.54 8.67
CA PRO A 131 -0.41 21.80 7.96
C PRO A 131 -0.84 21.64 6.50
N PRO A 132 -1.54 22.63 5.90
CA PRO A 132 -2.13 22.52 4.57
C PRO A 132 -1.16 22.01 3.51
N GLN A 133 0.05 22.56 3.47
CA GLN A 133 1.07 22.14 2.51
C GLN A 133 1.55 20.69 2.72
N SER A 134 1.70 20.26 3.99
CA SER A 134 2.06 18.85 4.28
C SER A 134 0.97 17.88 3.87
N ARG A 135 -0.30 18.26 4.12
CA ARG A 135 -1.47 17.47 3.71
C ARG A 135 -1.57 17.37 2.20
N GLU A 136 -1.43 18.49 1.48
CA GLU A 136 -1.48 18.54 0.02
C GLU A 136 -0.38 17.64 -0.60
N ILE A 137 0.86 17.80 -0.18
CA ILE A 137 1.99 16.99 -0.67
C ILE A 137 1.77 15.52 -0.35
N PHE A 138 1.27 15.21 0.86
CA PHE A 138 0.98 13.83 1.26
C PHE A 138 -0.14 13.23 0.41
N MET A 139 -1.22 13.97 0.15
CA MET A 139 -2.33 13.54 -0.70
C MET A 139 -1.87 13.29 -2.13
N LEU A 140 -1.08 14.19 -2.72
CA LEU A 140 -0.51 14.00 -4.06
C LEU A 140 0.39 12.76 -4.13
N SER A 141 1.18 12.52 -3.08
CA SER A 141 2.08 11.37 -3.03
C SER A 141 1.36 10.04 -2.83
N ARG A 142 0.29 9.98 -2.01
CA ARG A 142 -0.34 8.72 -1.57
C ARG A 142 -1.66 8.40 -2.25
N TYR A 143 -2.46 9.41 -2.56
CA TYR A 143 -3.77 9.21 -3.19
C TYR A 143 -3.72 9.45 -4.71
N SER A 144 -2.89 10.42 -5.17
CA SER A 144 -2.68 10.64 -6.60
C SER A 144 -1.46 9.89 -7.15
N ASN A 145 -0.72 9.18 -6.29
CA ASN A 145 0.45 8.37 -6.64
C ASN A 145 1.52 9.12 -7.45
N LEU A 146 1.62 10.44 -7.28
CA LEU A 146 2.61 11.23 -8.00
C LEU A 146 4.02 10.99 -7.43
N PRO A 147 5.02 10.77 -8.29
CA PRO A 147 6.43 10.74 -7.87
C PRO A 147 6.84 12.06 -7.23
N ASN A 148 7.69 12.03 -6.20
CA ASN A 148 8.14 13.22 -5.49
C ASN A 148 8.69 14.31 -6.42
N LYS A 149 9.36 13.91 -7.52
CA LYS A 149 9.86 14.84 -8.53
C LYS A 149 8.73 15.60 -9.23
N ARG A 150 7.65 14.92 -9.58
CA ARG A 150 6.47 15.54 -10.21
C ARG A 150 5.72 16.45 -9.24
N ILE A 151 5.64 16.06 -7.96
CA ILE A 151 5.07 16.91 -6.92
C ILE A 151 5.88 18.20 -6.76
N ALA A 152 7.23 18.08 -6.76
CA ALA A 152 8.13 19.21 -6.69
C ALA A 152 7.93 20.18 -7.87
N GLU A 153 7.82 19.65 -9.08
CA GLU A 153 7.54 20.42 -10.31
C GLU A 153 6.17 21.10 -10.24
N GLN A 154 5.12 20.34 -9.87
CA GLN A 154 3.74 20.83 -9.84
C GLN A 154 3.52 21.94 -8.80
N LEU A 155 4.14 21.81 -7.63
CA LEU A 155 3.98 22.77 -6.54
C LEU A 155 5.10 23.85 -6.53
N ASN A 156 5.99 23.82 -7.51
CA ASN A 156 7.13 24.73 -7.62
C ASN A 156 7.98 24.80 -6.34
N VAL A 157 8.29 23.64 -5.76
CA VAL A 157 9.13 23.49 -4.57
C VAL A 157 10.31 22.55 -4.85
N SER A 158 11.32 22.53 -3.97
CA SER A 158 12.42 21.60 -4.09
C SER A 158 12.00 20.16 -3.77
N LEU A 159 12.68 19.18 -4.35
CA LEU A 159 12.50 17.76 -4.02
C LEU A 159 12.69 17.52 -2.51
N LYS A 160 13.70 18.18 -1.90
CA LYS A 160 13.98 18.13 -0.47
C LYS A 160 12.81 18.66 0.36
N THR A 161 12.11 19.69 -0.13
CA THR A 161 10.90 20.23 0.51
C THR A 161 9.78 19.19 0.49
N VAL A 162 9.57 18.50 -0.63
CA VAL A 162 8.57 17.42 -0.74
C VAL A 162 8.87 16.30 0.25
N GLU A 163 10.11 15.82 0.29
CA GLU A 163 10.56 14.77 1.23
C GLU A 163 10.37 15.18 2.69
N PHE A 164 10.69 16.43 3.02
CA PHE A 164 10.47 16.99 4.34
C PHE A 164 8.99 16.94 4.74
N HIS A 165 8.08 17.39 3.86
CA HIS A 165 6.64 17.40 4.15
C HIS A 165 6.06 16.00 4.23
N ILE A 166 6.51 15.05 3.40
CA ILE A 166 6.12 13.63 3.50
C ILE A 166 6.57 13.06 4.85
N THR A 167 7.82 13.28 5.24
CA THR A 167 8.35 12.82 6.53
C THR A 167 7.57 13.41 7.70
N LYS A 168 7.22 14.71 7.64
CA LYS A 168 6.41 15.37 8.64
C LYS A 168 5.01 14.78 8.73
N ALA A 169 4.36 14.53 7.60
CA ALA A 169 3.04 13.92 7.54
C ALA A 169 3.04 12.50 8.14
N LEU A 170 4.02 11.67 7.77
CA LEU A 170 4.18 10.33 8.31
C LEU A 170 4.43 10.33 9.83
N ARG A 171 5.15 11.33 10.35
CA ARG A 171 5.34 11.48 11.79
C ARG A 171 4.04 11.78 12.52
N ILE A 172 3.19 12.65 11.97
CA ILE A 172 1.86 12.96 12.54
C ILE A 172 0.99 11.70 12.54
N LEU A 173 0.91 10.99 11.41
CA LEU A 173 0.17 9.73 11.32
C LEU A 173 0.66 8.69 12.32
N ARG A 174 1.97 8.54 12.48
CA ARG A 174 2.55 7.61 13.46
C ARG A 174 2.15 7.92 14.89
N VAL A 175 2.07 9.21 15.24
CA VAL A 175 1.63 9.65 16.57
C VAL A 175 0.15 9.33 16.78
N GLU A 176 -0.70 9.67 15.81
CA GLU A 176 -2.15 9.46 15.93
C GLU A 176 -2.54 7.96 15.91
N LEU A 177 -1.78 7.14 15.20
CA LEU A 177 -2.00 5.69 15.14
C LEU A 177 -1.33 4.92 16.27
N LYS A 178 -0.48 5.56 17.08
CA LYS A 178 0.31 4.87 18.13
C LYS A 178 -0.58 4.15 19.13
N ASP A 179 -1.61 4.81 19.63
CA ASP A 179 -2.50 4.24 20.64
C ASP A 179 -3.34 3.10 20.07
N TYR A 180 -3.71 3.21 18.79
CA TYR A 180 -4.40 2.14 18.09
C TYR A 180 -3.51 0.90 17.91
N LEU A 181 -2.25 1.09 17.53
CA LEU A 181 -1.28 0.00 17.40
C LEU A 181 -0.95 -0.65 18.74
N THR A 182 -0.92 0.13 19.82
CA THR A 182 -0.66 -0.38 21.17
C THR A 182 -1.84 -1.17 21.74
N SER A 183 -3.08 -0.78 21.44
CA SER A 183 -4.29 -1.48 21.89
C SER A 183 -4.53 -2.83 21.21
N ILE A 184 -3.80 -3.10 20.11
CA ILE A 184 -3.91 -4.34 19.33
C ILE A 184 -2.80 -5.34 19.71
N LEU A 185 -1.72 -4.87 20.38
CA LEU A 185 -0.58 -5.68 20.83
C LEU A 185 -0.75 -6.20 22.27
N LEU A 186 -1.84 -5.86 22.96
CA LEU A 186 -2.26 -6.39 24.27
C LEU A 186 -3.49 -7.29 24.12
#